data_540cb7e003da6562d26026945f13584c
#
_entry.id   540cb7e003da6562d26026945f13584c
#
_cell.length_a   1.000
_cell.length_b   1.000
_cell.length_c   1.000
_cell.angle_alpha   90.00
_cell.angle_beta   90.00
_cell.angle_gamma   90.00
#
_symmetry.space_group_name_H-M   'P 1'
#
loop_
_entity.id
_entity.type
_entity.pdbx_description
1 polymer ?
#
loop_
_entity_poly.entity_id
_entity_poly.type
_entity_poly.pdbx_seq_one_letter_code
_entity_poly.pdbx_strand_id
1 'polypeptide(L)'
;MARQVLALTHLVFFAEASTHPLPAALRGTIAPLAASAASVVVSRRRLMARVVRMLSQGWVSYRHSPLSLTGARTDDGPRPGDRVPDTDVVLDGRATRLHTLTARPGIHVLLHRDAPVPGPVPPEPLVHVHRIASWPGDGVLALRPDGHVGYASCRTDAAGLAAWLDLVAAPRPAPQTGARAR
;
A
#
# COMPACT_ATOMS: atom_id res chain seq x y z
N MET A 1 8.55 -11.54 -3.96
CA MET A 1 7.38 -11.25 -3.12
C MET A 1 6.10 -11.94 -3.56
N ALA A 2 5.65 -11.82 -4.80
CA ALA A 2 4.44 -12.55 -5.25
C ALA A 2 4.46 -14.06 -4.93
N ARG A 3 5.62 -14.70 -5.08
CA ARG A 3 5.79 -16.13 -4.74
C ARG A 3 5.55 -16.44 -3.25
N GLN A 4 5.92 -15.54 -2.34
CA GLN A 4 5.73 -15.78 -0.90
C GLN A 4 4.26 -15.64 -0.49
N VAL A 5 3.57 -14.65 -1.04
CA VAL A 5 2.12 -14.48 -0.83
C VAL A 5 1.36 -15.68 -1.41
N LEU A 6 1.71 -16.07 -2.63
CA LEU A 6 1.11 -17.23 -3.29
C LEU A 6 1.37 -18.53 -2.51
N ALA A 7 2.59 -18.74 -2.02
CA ALA A 7 2.94 -19.90 -1.21
C ALA A 7 2.17 -19.93 0.11
N LEU A 8 2.05 -18.79 0.78
CA LEU A 8 1.26 -18.68 2.02
C LEU A 8 -0.22 -18.94 1.77
N THR A 9 -0.78 -18.36 0.70
CA THR A 9 -2.18 -18.58 0.32
C THR A 9 -2.43 -20.05 -0.02
N HIS A 10 -1.54 -20.69 -0.79
CA HIS A 10 -1.62 -22.11 -1.09
C HIS A 10 -1.52 -22.98 0.17
N LEU A 11 -0.61 -22.65 1.08
CA LEU A 11 -0.44 -23.37 2.34
C LEU A 11 -1.71 -23.32 3.19
N VAL A 12 -2.27 -22.11 3.36
CA VAL A 12 -3.51 -21.91 4.12
C VAL A 12 -4.67 -22.63 3.46
N PHE A 13 -4.85 -22.48 2.14
CA PHE A 13 -5.90 -23.15 1.39
C PHE A 13 -5.74 -24.69 1.45
N PHE A 14 -4.53 -25.20 1.30
CA PHE A 14 -4.25 -26.64 1.43
C PHE A 14 -4.56 -27.15 2.84
N ALA A 15 -4.17 -26.39 3.88
CA ALA A 15 -4.44 -26.75 5.26
C ALA A 15 -5.96 -26.76 5.56
N GLU A 16 -6.72 -25.84 4.95
CA GLU A 16 -8.17 -25.71 5.16
C GLU A 16 -9.01 -26.67 4.31
N ALA A 17 -8.68 -26.78 3.03
CA ALA A 17 -9.49 -27.50 2.04
C ALA A 17 -9.06 -28.95 1.79
N SER A 18 -7.87 -29.37 2.26
CA SER A 18 -7.38 -30.74 2.01
C SER A 18 -8.20 -31.78 2.78
N THR A 19 -8.67 -32.79 2.07
CA THR A 19 -9.31 -33.99 2.63
C THR A 19 -8.32 -35.06 3.06
N HIS A 20 -7.02 -34.83 2.85
CA HIS A 20 -5.98 -35.79 3.24
C HIS A 20 -5.94 -35.95 4.78
N PRO A 21 -5.73 -37.19 5.29
CA PRO A 21 -5.85 -37.47 6.73
C PRO A 21 -4.86 -36.68 7.61
N LEU A 22 -3.66 -36.37 7.12
CA LEU A 22 -2.67 -35.59 7.88
C LEU A 22 -3.11 -34.13 8.13
N PRO A 23 -3.49 -33.31 7.12
CA PRO A 23 -4.05 -31.99 7.36
C PRO A 23 -5.35 -32.02 8.17
N ALA A 24 -6.18 -33.05 8.00
CA ALA A 24 -7.41 -33.21 8.79
C ALA A 24 -7.12 -33.45 10.27
N ALA A 25 -6.17 -34.32 10.61
CA ALA A 25 -5.74 -34.54 11.98
C ALA A 25 -5.09 -33.30 12.60
N LEU A 26 -4.24 -32.57 11.82
CA LEU A 26 -3.66 -31.31 12.27
C LEU A 26 -4.74 -30.24 12.57
N ARG A 27 -5.77 -30.12 11.73
CA ARG A 27 -6.90 -29.22 12.02
C ARG A 27 -7.60 -29.58 13.31
N GLY A 28 -7.88 -30.85 13.53
CA GLY A 28 -8.56 -31.34 14.74
C GLY A 28 -7.78 -31.07 16.04
N THR A 29 -6.46 -31.04 15.97
CA THR A 29 -5.59 -30.76 17.14
C THR A 29 -5.19 -29.29 17.28
N ILE A 30 -4.87 -28.61 16.16
CA ILE A 30 -4.39 -27.22 16.19
C ILE A 30 -5.53 -26.23 16.38
N ALA A 31 -6.73 -26.43 15.79
CA ALA A 31 -7.82 -25.49 15.91
C ALA A 31 -8.27 -25.24 17.37
N PRO A 32 -8.48 -26.25 18.21
CA PRO A 32 -8.83 -26.02 19.62
C PRO A 32 -7.70 -25.39 20.41
N LEU A 33 -6.43 -25.73 20.12
CA LEU A 33 -5.25 -25.10 20.76
C LEU A 33 -5.12 -23.65 20.33
N ALA A 34 -5.34 -23.32 19.04
CA ALA A 34 -5.35 -21.97 18.54
C ALA A 34 -6.50 -21.14 19.14
N ALA A 35 -7.69 -21.73 19.32
CA ALA A 35 -8.81 -21.08 20.01
C ALA A 35 -8.48 -20.77 21.46
N SER A 36 -7.82 -21.68 22.18
CA SER A 36 -7.37 -21.46 23.55
C SER A 36 -6.31 -20.38 23.64
N ALA A 37 -5.39 -20.33 22.68
CA ALA A 37 -4.35 -19.31 22.62
C ALA A 37 -4.88 -17.94 22.18
N ALA A 38 -6.03 -17.88 21.49
CA ALA A 38 -6.61 -16.64 20.98
C ALA A 38 -6.88 -15.62 22.10
N SER A 39 -7.34 -16.05 23.27
CA SER A 39 -7.57 -15.19 24.42
C SER A 39 -6.27 -14.53 24.93
N VAL A 40 -5.16 -15.26 24.92
CA VAL A 40 -3.84 -14.77 25.31
C VAL A 40 -3.31 -13.79 24.24
N VAL A 41 -3.52 -14.07 22.96
CA VAL A 41 -3.10 -13.19 21.86
C VAL A 41 -3.87 -11.88 21.91
N VAL A 42 -5.19 -11.93 22.10
CA VAL A 42 -6.07 -10.76 22.18
C VAL A 42 -5.70 -9.88 23.39
N SER A 43 -5.36 -10.48 24.54
CA SER A 43 -4.96 -9.72 25.73
C SER A 43 -3.60 -9.03 25.62
N ARG A 44 -2.75 -9.47 24.68
CA ARG A 44 -1.39 -8.92 24.47
C ARG A 44 -1.35 -7.96 23.30
N ARG A 45 -1.47 -6.63 23.55
CA ARG A 45 -1.47 -5.58 22.49
C ARG A 45 -0.32 -5.73 21.48
N ARG A 46 0.90 -6.04 21.92
CA ARG A 46 2.06 -6.21 21.04
C ARG A 46 1.93 -7.43 20.12
N LEU A 47 1.41 -8.53 20.66
CA LEU A 47 1.20 -9.77 19.91
C LEU A 47 0.05 -9.59 18.91
N MET A 48 -1.05 -8.99 19.35
CA MET A 48 -2.18 -8.65 18.48
C MET A 48 -1.73 -7.73 17.34
N ALA A 49 -0.95 -6.69 17.61
CA ALA A 49 -0.42 -5.80 16.57
C ALA A 49 0.44 -6.55 15.52
N ARG A 50 1.20 -7.57 15.95
CA ARG A 50 1.96 -8.42 15.02
C ARG A 50 1.04 -9.29 14.16
N VAL A 51 0.04 -9.92 14.77
CA VAL A 51 -0.95 -10.75 14.07
C VAL A 51 -1.74 -9.91 13.07
N VAL A 52 -2.23 -8.75 13.48
CA VAL A 52 -2.94 -7.81 12.59
C VAL A 52 -2.04 -7.37 11.44
N ARG A 53 -0.78 -7.03 11.70
CA ARG A 53 0.18 -6.66 10.65
C ARG A 53 0.43 -7.80 9.67
N MET A 54 0.51 -9.03 10.16
CA MET A 54 0.67 -10.22 9.33
C MET A 54 -0.57 -10.47 8.48
N LEU A 55 -1.76 -10.47 9.08
CA LEU A 55 -3.03 -10.73 8.39
C LEU A 55 -3.41 -9.60 7.41
N SER A 56 -3.14 -8.34 7.77
CA SER A 56 -3.39 -7.19 6.89
C SER A 56 -2.39 -7.04 5.75
N GLN A 57 -1.45 -7.99 5.61
CA GLN A 57 -0.38 -7.93 4.61
C GLN A 57 0.46 -6.62 4.69
N GLY A 58 0.46 -5.94 5.83
CA GLY A 58 1.20 -4.70 6.04
C GLY A 58 2.73 -4.83 5.94
N TRP A 59 3.25 -6.07 5.82
CA TRP A 59 4.65 -6.39 5.56
C TRP A 59 4.98 -6.50 4.06
N VAL A 60 3.95 -6.57 3.19
CA VAL A 60 4.15 -6.63 1.74
C VAL A 60 4.64 -5.27 1.26
N SER A 61 5.77 -5.25 0.58
CA SER A 61 6.31 -4.04 -0.03
C SER A 61 6.72 -4.29 -1.48
N TYR A 62 6.56 -3.28 -2.31
CA TYR A 62 6.88 -3.29 -3.74
C TYR A 62 8.05 -2.36 -4.06
N ARG A 63 9.05 -2.28 -3.17
CA ARG A 63 10.19 -1.34 -3.28
C ARG A 63 11.01 -1.52 -4.56
N HIS A 64 11.00 -2.72 -5.15
CA HIS A 64 11.69 -3.02 -6.42
C HIS A 64 10.76 -2.96 -7.64
N SER A 65 9.54 -2.44 -7.45
CA SER A 65 8.63 -2.23 -8.57
C SER A 65 9.07 -1.02 -9.39
N PRO A 66 8.99 -1.05 -10.73
CA PRO A 66 9.21 0.13 -11.56
C PRO A 66 8.21 1.26 -11.26
N LEU A 67 7.09 0.95 -10.58
CA LEU A 67 6.09 1.92 -10.13
C LEU A 67 6.44 2.57 -8.78
N SER A 68 7.61 2.29 -8.21
CA SER A 68 8.05 2.79 -6.91
C SER A 68 9.30 3.64 -7.10
N LEU A 69 9.12 4.95 -7.30
CA LEU A 69 10.21 5.89 -7.55
C LEU A 69 10.48 6.77 -6.33
N THR A 70 11.74 7.05 -6.10
CA THR A 70 12.22 7.91 -5.01
C THR A 70 12.82 9.19 -5.60
N GLY A 71 12.31 10.34 -5.17
CA GLY A 71 12.94 11.63 -5.39
C GLY A 71 14.06 11.92 -4.38
N ALA A 72 14.21 13.17 -3.94
CA ALA A 72 15.13 13.51 -2.86
C ALA A 72 14.69 12.77 -1.58
N ARG A 73 15.65 12.06 -0.92
CA ARG A 73 15.35 11.20 0.23
C ARG A 73 15.22 11.99 1.52
N THR A 74 14.22 11.58 2.35
CA THR A 74 14.27 11.69 3.80
C THR A 74 14.45 10.30 4.40
N ASP A 75 15.07 10.22 5.56
CA ASP A 75 15.15 8.97 6.32
C ASP A 75 13.85 8.69 7.10
N ASP A 76 13.02 9.71 7.30
CA ASP A 76 11.78 9.64 8.06
C ASP A 76 10.56 9.61 7.14
N GLY A 77 9.82 8.52 7.15
CA GLY A 77 8.57 8.38 6.43
C GLY A 77 8.43 7.08 5.63
N PRO A 78 7.25 6.82 5.08
CA PRO A 78 7.01 5.65 4.27
C PRO A 78 7.77 5.75 2.94
N ARG A 79 8.43 4.65 2.56
CA ARG A 79 9.24 4.58 1.34
C ARG A 79 8.40 4.15 0.15
N PRO A 80 8.77 4.54 -1.08
CA PRO A 80 8.13 4.01 -2.28
C PRO A 80 8.07 2.47 -2.27
N GLY A 81 6.91 1.94 -2.56
CA GLY A 81 6.61 0.52 -2.48
C GLY A 81 6.12 0.02 -1.12
N ASP A 82 6.19 0.82 -0.06
CA ASP A 82 5.59 0.46 1.22
C ASP A 82 4.08 0.78 1.21
N ARG A 83 3.32 0.01 1.96
CA ARG A 83 1.92 0.36 2.24
C ARG A 83 1.90 1.55 3.19
N VAL A 84 1.11 2.58 2.84
CA VAL A 84 0.97 3.74 3.72
C VAL A 84 0.20 3.36 4.99
N PRO A 85 0.71 3.69 6.18
CA PRO A 85 -0.03 3.45 7.43
C PRO A 85 -1.25 4.38 7.51
N ASP A 86 -2.34 3.87 8.10
CA ASP A 86 -3.48 4.72 8.42
C ASP A 86 -3.16 5.58 9.65
N THR A 87 -2.84 6.83 9.43
CA THR A 87 -2.46 7.79 10.45
C THR A 87 -3.42 8.96 10.49
N ASP A 88 -3.44 9.68 11.60
CA ASP A 88 -4.20 10.92 11.72
C ASP A 88 -3.50 12.02 10.92
N VAL A 89 -4.26 12.71 10.10
CA VAL A 89 -3.82 13.85 9.31
C VAL A 89 -4.74 15.05 9.55
N VAL A 90 -4.22 16.26 9.35
CA VAL A 90 -5.02 17.48 9.48
C VAL A 90 -5.23 18.07 8.08
N LEU A 91 -6.48 18.08 7.64
CA LEU A 91 -6.95 18.68 6.40
C LEU A 91 -7.85 19.86 6.74
N ASP A 92 -7.53 21.06 6.26
CA ASP A 92 -8.31 22.29 6.50
C ASP A 92 -8.66 22.53 7.98
N GLY A 93 -7.71 22.24 8.87
CA GLY A 93 -7.87 22.40 10.32
C GLY A 93 -8.67 21.27 11.01
N ARG A 94 -9.14 20.27 10.28
CA ARG A 94 -9.88 19.12 10.82
C ARG A 94 -9.01 17.87 10.83
N ALA A 95 -9.02 17.17 11.96
CA ALA A 95 -8.38 15.84 12.04
C ALA A 95 -9.21 14.82 11.26
N THR A 96 -8.56 14.03 10.43
CA THR A 96 -9.16 12.91 9.70
C THR A 96 -8.16 11.76 9.58
N ARG A 97 -8.65 10.59 9.20
CA ARG A 97 -7.78 9.43 8.94
C ARG A 97 -7.28 9.48 7.49
N LEU A 98 -6.02 9.13 7.29
CA LEU A 98 -5.42 9.14 5.95
C LEU A 98 -6.18 8.21 4.98
N HIS A 99 -6.56 7.01 5.43
CA HIS A 99 -7.32 6.09 4.59
C HIS A 99 -8.73 6.60 4.26
N THR A 100 -9.34 7.40 5.13
CA THR A 100 -10.62 8.08 4.81
C THR A 100 -10.42 9.13 3.73
N LEU A 101 -9.33 9.90 3.82
CA LEU A 101 -8.97 10.92 2.84
C LEU A 101 -8.70 10.30 1.45
N THR A 102 -8.07 9.11 1.43
CA THR A 102 -7.67 8.41 0.21
C THR A 102 -8.64 7.27 -0.19
N ALA A 103 -9.88 7.31 0.29
CA ALA A 103 -10.88 6.27 0.01
C ALA A 103 -11.43 6.30 -1.43
N ARG A 104 -11.34 7.44 -2.12
CA ARG A 104 -11.79 7.55 -3.52
C ARG A 104 -10.84 6.77 -4.44
N PRO A 105 -11.36 6.14 -5.50
CA PRO A 105 -10.49 5.54 -6.52
C PRO A 105 -9.63 6.60 -7.20
N GLY A 106 -8.36 6.29 -7.45
CA GLY A 106 -7.44 7.19 -8.12
C GLY A 106 -6.06 7.24 -7.47
N ILE A 107 -5.23 8.13 -7.97
CA ILE A 107 -3.92 8.45 -7.40
C ILE A 107 -4.12 9.60 -6.43
N HIS A 108 -3.55 9.50 -5.23
CA HIS A 108 -3.62 10.57 -4.24
C HIS A 108 -2.25 11.20 -4.04
N VAL A 109 -2.13 12.48 -4.35
CA VAL A 109 -0.93 13.29 -4.13
C VAL A 109 -1.11 14.07 -2.83
N LEU A 110 -0.28 13.77 -1.85
CA LEU A 110 -0.26 14.45 -0.55
C LEU A 110 0.86 15.47 -0.55
N LEU A 111 0.53 16.71 -0.26
CA LEU A 111 1.46 17.84 -0.18
C LEU A 111 1.39 18.44 1.22
N HIS A 112 2.49 19.00 1.71
CA HIS A 112 2.45 19.88 2.87
C HIS A 112 1.55 21.08 2.57
N ARG A 113 0.93 21.67 3.62
CA ARG A 113 -0.03 22.78 3.50
C ARG A 113 0.46 23.89 2.57
N ASP A 114 1.71 24.31 2.76
CA ASP A 114 2.29 25.47 2.09
C ASP A 114 3.11 25.11 0.84
N ALA A 115 3.21 23.82 0.53
CA ALA A 115 3.98 23.36 -0.64
C ALA A 115 3.26 23.76 -1.93
N PRO A 116 3.96 24.31 -2.93
CA PRO A 116 3.36 24.53 -4.26
C PRO A 116 2.95 23.20 -4.89
N VAL A 117 1.87 23.20 -5.67
CA VAL A 117 1.54 22.01 -6.48
C VAL A 117 2.67 21.82 -7.50
N PRO A 118 3.33 20.66 -7.51
CA PRO A 118 4.44 20.44 -8.42
C PRO A 118 3.90 20.19 -9.84
N GLY A 119 3.97 21.24 -10.67
CA GLY A 119 3.69 21.13 -12.11
C GLY A 119 2.24 20.81 -12.49
N PRO A 120 2.00 20.51 -13.76
CA PRO A 120 0.70 20.07 -14.24
C PRO A 120 0.41 18.66 -13.71
N VAL A 121 -0.67 18.53 -12.95
CA VAL A 121 -1.19 17.25 -12.46
C VAL A 121 -2.44 16.90 -13.27
N PRO A 122 -2.61 15.66 -13.73
CA PRO A 122 -3.83 15.23 -14.38
C PRO A 122 -5.08 15.56 -13.54
N PRO A 123 -6.18 15.98 -14.15
CA PRO A 123 -7.38 16.37 -13.41
C PRO A 123 -8.07 15.18 -12.73
N GLU A 124 -8.95 15.49 -11.79
CA GLU A 124 -9.89 14.51 -11.24
C GLU A 124 -10.74 13.87 -12.38
N PRO A 125 -11.14 12.61 -12.23
CA PRO A 125 -10.99 11.74 -11.05
C PRO A 125 -9.70 10.90 -11.03
N LEU A 126 -8.76 11.13 -11.93
CA LEU A 126 -7.54 10.31 -12.02
C LEU A 126 -6.56 10.62 -10.89
N VAL A 127 -6.37 11.90 -10.58
CA VAL A 127 -5.45 12.35 -9.53
C VAL A 127 -6.16 13.31 -8.58
N HIS A 128 -6.09 12.99 -7.29
CA HIS A 128 -6.62 13.81 -6.20
C HIS A 128 -5.46 14.45 -5.45
N VAL A 129 -5.46 15.78 -5.33
CA VAL A 129 -4.41 16.50 -4.60
C VAL A 129 -4.95 16.92 -3.24
N HIS A 130 -4.21 16.56 -2.17
CA HIS A 130 -4.57 16.87 -0.79
C HIS A 130 -3.46 17.68 -0.14
N ARG A 131 -3.83 18.77 0.57
CA ARG A 131 -2.92 19.57 1.36
C ARG A 131 -3.10 19.26 2.83
N ILE A 132 -2.09 18.69 3.46
CA ILE A 132 -2.14 18.25 4.84
C ILE A 132 -1.13 19.01 5.70
N ALA A 133 -1.54 19.38 6.92
CA ALA A 133 -0.71 20.16 7.82
C ALA A 133 0.23 19.31 8.69
N SER A 134 -0.11 18.05 8.90
CA SER A 134 0.55 17.14 9.85
C SER A 134 1.44 16.08 9.19
N TRP A 135 1.74 16.24 7.92
CA TRP A 135 2.64 15.31 7.25
C TRP A 135 4.09 15.54 7.70
N PRO A 136 4.84 14.49 8.00
CA PRO A 136 6.26 14.63 8.31
C PRO A 136 7.04 15.07 7.06
N GLY A 137 7.60 16.29 7.10
CA GLY A 137 8.48 16.87 6.08
C GLY A 137 7.79 17.74 5.03
N ASP A 138 8.58 18.58 4.35
CA ASP A 138 8.14 19.58 3.34
C ASP A 138 7.99 18.97 1.94
N GLY A 139 7.79 17.66 1.86
CA GLY A 139 7.86 16.92 0.62
C GLY A 139 6.54 16.65 -0.06
N VAL A 140 6.61 15.74 -1.03
CA VAL A 140 5.47 15.19 -1.76
C VAL A 140 5.42 13.68 -1.60
N LEU A 141 4.21 13.15 -1.39
CA LEU A 141 3.95 11.73 -1.38
C LEU A 141 2.81 11.41 -2.34
N ALA A 142 3.06 10.52 -3.29
CA ALA A 142 2.00 10.06 -4.18
C ALA A 142 1.65 8.60 -3.87
N LEU A 143 0.36 8.37 -3.65
CA LEU A 143 -0.19 7.06 -3.32
C LEU A 143 -0.88 6.48 -4.55
N ARG A 144 -0.62 5.21 -4.77
CA ARG A 144 -1.30 4.40 -5.78
C ARG A 144 -2.70 3.99 -5.30
N PRO A 145 -3.62 3.63 -6.22
CA PRO A 145 -4.96 3.18 -5.86
C PRO A 145 -5.00 1.95 -4.93
N ASP A 146 -3.92 1.16 -4.89
CA ASP A 146 -3.78 -0.01 -4.01
C ASP A 146 -3.28 0.34 -2.59
N GLY A 147 -3.13 1.64 -2.28
CA GLY A 147 -2.68 2.13 -0.98
C GLY A 147 -1.18 2.02 -0.73
N HIS A 148 -0.38 1.77 -1.77
CA HIS A 148 1.08 1.79 -1.67
C HIS A 148 1.64 3.12 -2.11
N VAL A 149 2.75 3.51 -1.51
CA VAL A 149 3.52 4.68 -1.93
C VAL A 149 4.12 4.41 -3.32
N GLY A 150 3.75 5.22 -4.29
CA GLY A 150 4.32 5.15 -5.63
C GLY A 150 5.51 6.08 -5.79
N TYR A 151 5.39 7.30 -5.28
CA TYR A 151 6.45 8.29 -5.30
C TYR A 151 6.59 8.99 -3.95
N ALA A 152 7.82 9.24 -3.53
CA ALA A 152 8.11 10.03 -2.33
C ALA A 152 9.35 10.90 -2.54
N SER A 153 9.26 12.17 -2.12
CA SER A 153 10.37 13.11 -2.08
C SER A 153 10.24 14.01 -0.86
N CYS A 154 11.37 14.33 -0.21
CA CYS A 154 11.40 15.24 0.93
C CYS A 154 11.29 16.73 0.53
N ARG A 155 11.38 17.01 -0.75
CA ARG A 155 11.26 18.35 -1.32
C ARG A 155 10.15 18.35 -2.37
N THR A 156 9.63 19.51 -2.65
CA THR A 156 8.75 19.71 -3.81
C THR A 156 9.56 19.42 -5.07
N ASP A 157 9.33 18.26 -5.67
CA ASP A 157 10.04 17.77 -6.88
C ASP A 157 9.00 17.58 -7.99
N ALA A 158 8.82 18.65 -8.76
CA ALA A 158 7.86 18.66 -9.87
C ALA A 158 8.26 17.69 -11.00
N ALA A 159 9.53 17.62 -11.32
CA ALA A 159 10.01 16.78 -12.42
C ALA A 159 9.90 15.28 -12.07
N GLY A 160 10.29 14.91 -10.85
CA GLY A 160 10.18 13.53 -10.38
C GLY A 160 8.73 13.06 -10.26
N LEU A 161 7.84 13.91 -9.74
CA LEU A 161 6.42 13.58 -9.68
C LEU A 161 5.81 13.46 -11.07
N ALA A 162 6.12 14.38 -12.01
CA ALA A 162 5.62 14.32 -13.37
C ALA A 162 6.08 13.04 -14.07
N ALA A 163 7.36 12.69 -13.98
CA ALA A 163 7.90 11.46 -14.56
C ALA A 163 7.21 10.20 -13.98
N TRP A 164 6.89 10.20 -12.69
CA TRP A 164 6.15 9.11 -12.09
C TRP A 164 4.69 9.06 -12.54
N LEU A 165 4.02 10.21 -12.64
CA LEU A 165 2.65 10.30 -13.14
C LEU A 165 2.57 9.84 -14.60
N ASP A 166 3.50 10.21 -15.44
CA ASP A 166 3.59 9.74 -16.83
C ASP A 166 3.73 8.21 -16.90
N LEU A 167 4.52 7.64 -15.98
CA LEU A 167 4.70 6.18 -15.93
C LEU A 167 3.42 5.43 -15.54
N VAL A 168 2.62 5.97 -14.62
CA VAL A 168 1.42 5.28 -14.09
C VAL A 168 0.14 5.66 -14.82
N ALA A 169 0.07 6.85 -15.41
CA ALA A 169 -1.08 7.36 -16.15
C ALA A 169 -0.95 7.21 -17.68
N ALA A 170 0.22 6.77 -18.16
CA ALA A 170 0.41 6.54 -19.59
C ALA A 170 -0.63 5.55 -20.14
N PRO A 171 -1.32 5.86 -21.25
CA PRO A 171 -2.22 4.92 -21.88
C PRO A 171 -1.45 3.65 -22.22
N ARG A 172 -1.89 2.51 -21.70
CA ARG A 172 -1.26 1.24 -22.06
C ARG A 172 -1.47 1.02 -23.55
N PRO A 173 -0.40 0.81 -24.38
CA PRO A 173 -0.59 0.47 -25.77
C PRO A 173 -1.50 -0.76 -25.83
N ALA A 174 -2.52 -0.69 -26.70
CA ALA A 174 -3.44 -1.80 -26.88
C ALA A 174 -2.63 -3.08 -27.15
N PRO A 175 -3.02 -4.23 -26.57
CA PRO A 175 -2.34 -5.48 -26.83
C PRO A 175 -2.30 -5.68 -28.33
N GLN A 176 -1.11 -5.75 -28.90
CA GLN A 176 -0.95 -6.07 -30.31
C GLN A 176 -1.54 -7.47 -30.48
N THR A 177 -2.75 -7.54 -31.03
CA THR A 177 -3.36 -8.79 -31.44
C THR A 177 -2.44 -9.34 -32.53
N GLY A 178 -1.57 -10.26 -32.12
CA GLY A 178 -0.63 -10.90 -33.02
C GLY A 178 -1.41 -11.50 -34.18
N ALA A 179 -1.21 -10.92 -35.36
CA ALA A 179 -1.60 -11.52 -36.61
C ALA A 179 -0.93 -12.90 -36.68
N ARG A 180 -1.66 -13.97 -36.35
CA ARG A 180 -1.25 -15.30 -36.71
C ARG A 180 -1.19 -15.35 -38.24
N ALA A 181 0.00 -15.20 -38.78
CA ALA A 181 0.28 -15.60 -40.13
C ALA A 181 -0.06 -17.10 -40.29
N ARG A 182 -0.88 -17.37 -41.25
CA ARG A 182 -1.20 -18.74 -41.71
C ARG A 182 0.01 -19.33 -42.45
#